data_b8a20e76638b5d11bd32672b5d18916b
#
_entry.id   b8a20e76638b5d11bd32672b5d18916b
#
_cell.length_a   1.000
_cell.length_b   1.000
_cell.length_c   1.000
_cell.angle_alpha   90.00
_cell.angle_beta   90.00
_cell.angle_gamma   90.00
#
_symmetry.space_group_name_H-M   'P 1'
#
loop_
_entity.id
_entity.type
_entity.pdbx_description
1 polymer ?
#
loop_
_entity_poly.entity_id
_entity_poly.type
_entity_poly.pdbx_seq_one_letter_code
_entity_poly.pdbx_strand_id
1 'polypeptide(L)'
;MLPKLIKVMLLSFLISQPINGNQQKCNYCSKIIRTKYIIFESNNYHELCYQNSVQLKCDFCFGVIDDIYTKKENQKFHKNCYTNNILEKCDVCSNPLEGEFLIDFWKNKYHSYHQSKLPKCDSCNRLISKQLTNGGFEIDKNREVCSLCFSSIINKEEQIVGLDIEVRRILKMAGIIGLPKVPITLVVDQKELENYSNQKNANMKGFTYYNRVILKGMKIREETHIYILSNMH
;
A
#
# COMPACT_ATOMS: atom_id res chain seq x y z
N MET A 1 2.88 5.05 14.19
CA MET A 1 2.63 5.21 15.65
C MET A 1 1.61 4.14 16.05
N LEU A 2 2.03 3.12 16.80
CA LEU A 2 1.11 2.07 17.28
C LEU A 2 0.11 2.65 18.28
N PRO A 3 -1.17 2.32 18.17
CA PRO A 3 -2.18 2.79 19.11
C PRO A 3 -1.94 2.17 20.50
N LYS A 4 -2.02 2.99 21.53
CA LYS A 4 -1.92 2.51 22.91
C LYS A 4 -3.20 1.79 23.34
N LEU A 5 -3.08 0.52 23.71
CA LEU A 5 -4.14 -0.23 24.39
C LEU A 5 -4.22 0.25 25.84
N ILE A 6 -5.36 0.73 26.26
CA ILE A 6 -5.61 1.22 27.62
C ILE A 6 -6.66 0.32 28.28
N LYS A 7 -6.31 -0.29 29.40
CA LYS A 7 -7.22 -1.11 30.19
C LYS A 7 -8.05 -0.19 31.10
N VAL A 8 -9.36 -0.24 30.97
CA VAL A 8 -10.28 0.46 31.86
C VAL A 8 -10.57 -0.46 33.04
N MET A 9 -10.06 -0.14 34.24
CA MET A 9 -10.54 -0.76 35.46
C MET A 9 -11.84 -0.03 35.89
N LEU A 10 -12.97 -0.55 35.44
CA LEU A 10 -14.28 -0.12 35.90
C LEU A 10 -14.59 -0.79 37.25
N LEU A 11 -14.21 -0.17 38.34
CA LEU A 11 -14.81 -0.46 39.63
C LEU A 11 -16.07 0.42 39.79
N SER A 12 -17.15 0.03 39.14
CA SER A 12 -18.47 0.62 39.39
C SER A 12 -19.18 -0.21 40.45
N PHE A 13 -19.27 0.33 41.66
CA PHE A 13 -20.10 -0.27 42.71
C PHE A 13 -21.52 0.30 42.58
N LEU A 14 -22.49 -0.56 42.27
CA LEU A 14 -23.91 -0.28 42.50
C LEU A 14 -24.17 -0.44 44.00
N ILE A 15 -24.13 0.63 44.74
CA ILE A 15 -24.48 0.62 46.17
C ILE A 15 -25.92 1.09 46.29
N SER A 16 -26.82 0.17 46.66
CA SER A 16 -28.14 0.52 47.20
C SER A 16 -27.99 0.77 48.70
N GLN A 17 -27.66 1.99 49.10
CA GLN A 17 -27.68 2.36 50.50
C GLN A 17 -28.97 3.08 50.86
N PRO A 18 -29.54 2.84 52.10
CA PRO A 18 -30.63 3.64 52.60
C PRO A 18 -30.15 5.07 52.87
N ILE A 19 -30.99 6.02 52.57
CA ILE A 19 -30.73 7.47 52.65
C ILE A 19 -30.58 7.85 54.13
N ASN A 20 -29.36 7.90 54.65
CA ASN A 20 -29.05 8.56 55.89
C ASN A 20 -28.70 10.03 55.61
N GLY A 21 -29.50 10.93 56.13
CA GLY A 21 -29.36 12.37 56.43
C GLY A 21 -28.50 13.33 55.58
N ASN A 22 -27.51 12.89 54.82
CA ASN A 22 -26.71 13.72 53.94
C ASN A 22 -27.23 13.63 52.51
N GLN A 23 -27.84 14.71 52.02
CA GLN A 23 -28.33 14.82 50.64
C GLN A 23 -27.15 14.77 49.64
N GLN A 24 -26.91 13.59 49.05
CA GLN A 24 -25.88 13.44 48.03
C GLN A 24 -26.30 14.16 46.72
N LYS A 25 -25.37 14.90 46.15
CA LYS A 25 -25.59 15.61 44.88
C LYS A 25 -24.86 14.88 43.73
N CYS A 26 -25.50 14.86 42.59
CA CYS A 26 -24.88 14.37 41.37
C CYS A 26 -23.76 15.31 40.92
N ASN A 27 -22.57 14.79 40.72
CA ASN A 27 -21.41 15.59 40.33
C ASN A 27 -21.52 16.20 38.91
N TYR A 28 -22.38 15.65 38.07
CA TYR A 28 -22.61 16.15 36.72
C TYR A 28 -23.68 17.25 36.68
N CYS A 29 -24.90 17.00 37.19
CA CYS A 29 -26.01 17.93 37.06
C CYS A 29 -26.27 18.75 38.33
N SER A 30 -25.49 18.54 39.41
CA SER A 30 -25.57 19.20 40.73
C SER A 30 -26.91 19.03 41.49
N LYS A 31 -27.86 18.24 40.96
CA LYS A 31 -29.14 17.97 41.59
C LYS A 31 -29.02 16.88 42.68
N ILE A 32 -29.90 16.89 43.65
CA ILE A 32 -29.97 15.90 44.73
C ILE A 32 -30.33 14.53 44.16
N ILE A 33 -29.60 13.50 44.58
CA ILE A 33 -29.85 12.11 44.18
C ILE A 33 -30.85 11.53 45.20
N ARG A 34 -32.01 11.12 44.72
CA ARG A 34 -33.11 10.58 45.57
C ARG A 34 -33.32 9.07 45.37
N THR A 35 -32.57 8.44 44.48
CA THR A 35 -32.69 7.03 44.08
C THR A 35 -31.32 6.37 44.06
N LYS A 36 -31.21 5.15 43.50
CA LYS A 36 -29.95 4.47 43.26
C LYS A 36 -29.00 5.37 42.45
N TYR A 37 -27.72 5.34 42.73
CA TYR A 37 -26.72 6.13 42.08
C TYR A 37 -25.44 5.33 41.80
N ILE A 38 -24.64 5.85 40.93
CA ILE A 38 -23.35 5.27 40.55
C ILE A 38 -22.25 6.08 41.24
N ILE A 39 -21.31 5.40 41.87
CA ILE A 39 -20.06 5.98 42.35
C ILE A 39 -18.97 5.66 41.34
N PHE A 40 -18.34 6.69 40.79
CA PHE A 40 -17.23 6.57 39.90
C PHE A 40 -16.15 7.59 40.25
N GLU A 41 -14.91 7.15 40.42
CA GLU A 41 -13.78 7.99 40.85
C GLU A 41 -14.11 8.88 42.08
N SER A 42 -14.76 8.28 43.11
CA SER A 42 -15.19 8.95 44.31
C SER A 42 -16.29 10.02 44.14
N ASN A 43 -16.90 10.12 42.99
CA ASN A 43 -17.99 11.03 42.68
C ASN A 43 -19.32 10.29 42.51
N ASN A 44 -20.43 10.95 42.91
CA ASN A 44 -21.76 10.36 42.83
C ASN A 44 -22.50 10.88 41.59
N TYR A 45 -23.18 9.99 40.89
CA TYR A 45 -23.90 10.34 39.67
C TYR A 45 -25.29 9.68 39.64
N HIS A 46 -26.32 10.39 39.15
CA HIS A 46 -27.51 9.71 38.72
C HIS A 46 -27.11 8.71 37.59
N GLU A 47 -27.79 7.59 37.52
CA GLU A 47 -27.51 6.55 36.52
C GLU A 47 -27.49 7.11 35.06
N LEU A 48 -28.53 7.89 34.71
CA LEU A 48 -28.61 8.54 33.40
C LEU A 48 -27.50 9.60 33.16
N CYS A 49 -27.10 10.32 34.20
CA CYS A 49 -26.02 11.29 34.10
C CYS A 49 -24.67 10.60 33.85
N TYR A 50 -24.44 9.47 34.51
CA TYR A 50 -23.26 8.67 34.28
C TYR A 50 -23.22 8.10 32.90
N GLN A 51 -24.28 7.43 32.45
CA GLN A 51 -24.39 6.80 31.12
C GLN A 51 -24.23 7.79 29.98
N ASN A 52 -24.77 9.01 30.10
CA ASN A 52 -24.77 9.97 29.03
C ASN A 52 -23.51 10.86 28.96
N SER A 53 -22.82 11.07 30.09
CA SER A 53 -21.81 12.14 30.17
C SER A 53 -20.47 11.69 30.77
N VAL A 54 -20.40 10.57 31.46
CA VAL A 54 -19.19 10.08 32.14
C VAL A 54 -18.71 8.78 31.52
N GLN A 55 -19.65 7.88 31.20
CA GLN A 55 -19.33 6.58 30.65
C GLN A 55 -18.62 6.68 29.31
N LEU A 56 -17.52 5.95 29.16
CA LEU A 56 -16.77 5.92 27.91
C LEU A 56 -17.61 5.27 26.80
N LYS A 57 -17.67 5.93 25.65
CA LYS A 57 -18.35 5.42 24.45
C LYS A 57 -17.37 5.31 23.29
N CYS A 58 -17.62 4.35 22.44
CA CYS A 58 -16.88 4.15 21.21
C CYS A 58 -17.27 5.20 20.17
N ASP A 59 -16.30 5.92 19.64
CA ASP A 59 -16.55 6.98 18.64
C ASP A 59 -17.01 6.42 17.27
N PHE A 60 -16.97 5.11 17.07
CA PHE A 60 -17.46 4.46 15.85
C PHE A 60 -18.90 3.93 15.98
N CYS A 61 -19.15 3.08 16.99
CA CYS A 61 -20.46 2.42 17.16
C CYS A 61 -21.35 3.04 18.23
N PHE A 62 -20.84 4.05 18.96
CA PHE A 62 -21.49 4.75 20.06
C PHE A 62 -21.86 3.85 21.26
N GLY A 63 -21.49 2.58 21.21
CA GLY A 63 -21.66 1.62 22.31
C GLY A 63 -20.72 1.94 23.47
N VAL A 64 -21.12 1.46 24.66
CA VAL A 64 -20.35 1.62 25.88
C VAL A 64 -19.05 0.82 25.80
N ILE A 65 -17.96 1.45 26.23
CA ILE A 65 -16.67 0.78 26.39
C ILE A 65 -16.52 0.39 27.85
N ASP A 66 -16.58 -0.90 28.12
CA ASP A 66 -16.50 -1.52 29.43
C ASP A 66 -15.22 -2.35 29.67
N ASP A 67 -14.38 -2.48 28.63
CA ASP A 67 -13.16 -3.26 28.66
C ASP A 67 -12.00 -2.48 27.99
N ILE A 68 -11.02 -3.20 27.48
CA ILE A 68 -9.84 -2.67 26.78
C ILE A 68 -10.27 -1.90 25.52
N TYR A 69 -9.79 -0.69 25.38
CA TYR A 69 -10.07 0.13 24.22
C TYR A 69 -8.80 0.62 23.52
N THR A 70 -8.94 1.00 22.27
CA THR A 70 -7.89 1.61 21.46
C THR A 70 -8.13 3.10 21.36
N LYS A 71 -7.07 3.89 21.57
CA LYS A 71 -7.10 5.35 21.40
C LYS A 71 -6.32 5.74 20.14
N LYS A 72 -6.96 6.50 19.27
CA LYS A 72 -6.31 7.16 18.13
C LYS A 72 -6.60 8.65 18.22
N GLU A 73 -5.56 9.46 18.37
CA GLU A 73 -5.69 10.89 18.66
C GLU A 73 -6.57 11.12 19.89
N ASN A 74 -7.71 11.80 19.74
CA ASN A 74 -8.67 12.03 20.83
C ASN A 74 -9.86 11.06 20.82
N GLN A 75 -9.93 10.14 19.86
CA GLN A 75 -11.02 9.19 19.69
C GLN A 75 -10.74 7.87 20.43
N LYS A 76 -11.78 7.22 20.89
CA LYS A 76 -11.75 5.96 21.64
C LYS A 76 -12.60 4.92 20.92
N PHE A 77 -12.10 3.71 20.78
CA PHE A 77 -12.75 2.66 20.01
C PHE A 77 -12.70 1.34 20.74
N HIS A 78 -13.77 0.53 20.67
CA HIS A 78 -13.61 -0.89 20.95
C HIS A 78 -12.50 -1.46 20.06
N LYS A 79 -11.75 -2.43 20.56
CA LYS A 79 -10.67 -3.06 19.78
C LYS A 79 -11.17 -3.54 18.41
N ASN A 80 -12.30 -4.24 18.36
CA ASN A 80 -12.88 -4.74 17.12
C ASN A 80 -13.36 -3.63 16.19
N CYS A 81 -13.94 -2.55 16.72
CA CYS A 81 -14.35 -1.40 15.91
C CYS A 81 -13.13 -0.73 15.28
N TYR A 82 -12.06 -0.59 16.03
CA TYR A 82 -10.81 -0.03 15.53
C TYR A 82 -10.19 -0.91 14.43
N THR A 83 -9.97 -2.18 14.71
CA THR A 83 -9.32 -3.12 13.78
C THR A 83 -10.10 -3.26 12.47
N ASN A 84 -11.44 -3.40 12.53
CA ASN A 84 -12.22 -3.72 11.34
C ASN A 84 -12.61 -2.48 10.51
N ASN A 85 -12.70 -1.28 11.14
CA ASN A 85 -13.28 -0.13 10.48
C ASN A 85 -12.36 1.10 10.42
N ILE A 86 -11.37 1.20 11.31
CA ILE A 86 -10.52 2.39 11.41
C ILE A 86 -9.09 2.12 10.93
N LEU A 87 -8.59 0.89 11.12
CA LEU A 87 -7.30 0.50 10.55
C LEU A 87 -7.35 0.49 9.04
N GLU A 88 -6.25 0.90 8.43
CA GLU A 88 -6.03 0.72 7.00
C GLU A 88 -6.05 -0.76 6.64
N LYS A 89 -6.50 -1.06 5.44
CA LYS A 89 -6.59 -2.43 4.94
C LYS A 89 -5.48 -2.72 3.95
N CYS A 90 -5.08 -3.97 3.94
CA CYS A 90 -4.12 -4.48 2.98
C CYS A 90 -4.71 -4.49 1.56
N ASP A 91 -4.05 -3.84 0.61
CA ASP A 91 -4.49 -3.77 -0.78
C ASP A 91 -4.43 -5.13 -1.51
N VAL A 92 -3.76 -6.12 -0.91
CA VAL A 92 -3.65 -7.49 -1.48
C VAL A 92 -4.72 -8.42 -0.94
N CYS A 93 -5.02 -8.40 0.38
CA CYS A 93 -5.93 -9.37 0.98
C CYS A 93 -7.14 -8.75 1.70
N SER A 94 -7.25 -7.42 1.72
CA SER A 94 -8.31 -6.64 2.37
C SER A 94 -8.39 -6.80 3.90
N ASN A 95 -7.47 -7.53 4.51
CA ASN A 95 -7.39 -7.66 5.96
C ASN A 95 -6.79 -6.39 6.59
N PRO A 96 -7.14 -6.07 7.85
CA PRO A 96 -6.57 -4.94 8.56
C PRO A 96 -5.04 -5.02 8.63
N LEU A 97 -4.37 -3.90 8.47
CA LEU A 97 -2.91 -3.78 8.61
C LEU A 97 -2.57 -3.57 10.09
N GLU A 98 -2.43 -4.67 10.83
CA GLU A 98 -1.96 -4.64 12.20
C GLU A 98 -0.43 -4.71 12.25
N GLY A 99 0.22 -3.76 12.94
CA GLY A 99 1.67 -3.73 13.07
C GLY A 99 2.41 -3.14 11.86
N GLU A 100 3.53 -3.77 11.49
CA GLU A 100 4.36 -3.31 10.38
C GLU A 100 3.83 -3.80 9.04
N PHE A 101 3.84 -2.92 8.07
CA PHE A 101 3.43 -3.20 6.69
C PHE A 101 4.36 -2.49 5.70
N LEU A 102 4.33 -2.91 4.45
CA LEU A 102 5.10 -2.32 3.38
C LEU A 102 4.26 -1.36 2.56
N ILE A 103 4.92 -0.35 2.02
CA ILE A 103 4.34 0.59 1.05
C ILE A 103 5.21 0.53 -0.21
N ASP A 104 4.62 0.22 -1.36
CA ASP A 104 5.34 0.22 -2.62
C ASP A 104 5.45 1.63 -3.25
N PHE A 105 6.14 1.71 -4.39
CA PHE A 105 6.29 2.95 -5.16
C PHE A 105 4.92 3.57 -5.55
N TRP A 106 3.92 2.74 -5.77
CA TRP A 106 2.57 3.13 -6.18
C TRP A 106 1.67 3.49 -5.01
N LYS A 107 2.21 3.51 -3.78
CA LYS A 107 1.51 3.78 -2.52
C LYS A 107 0.56 2.67 -2.07
N ASN A 108 0.65 1.47 -2.66
CA ASN A 108 -0.11 0.33 -2.18
C ASN A 108 0.47 -0.15 -0.85
N LYS A 109 -0.40 -0.47 0.10
CA LYS A 109 -0.05 -0.91 1.44
C LYS A 109 -0.37 -2.38 1.62
N TYR A 110 0.58 -3.18 2.06
CA TYR A 110 0.36 -4.61 2.21
C TYR A 110 1.24 -5.24 3.30
N HIS A 111 0.77 -6.36 3.85
CA HIS A 111 1.55 -7.13 4.81
C HIS A 111 2.87 -7.60 4.18
N SER A 112 3.95 -7.55 4.93
CA SER A 112 5.29 -7.92 4.46
C SER A 112 5.38 -9.33 3.88
N TYR A 113 4.62 -10.29 4.40
CA TYR A 113 4.61 -11.67 3.92
C TYR A 113 4.08 -11.84 2.49
N HIS A 114 3.29 -10.88 1.96
CA HIS A 114 2.84 -10.94 0.57
C HIS A 114 3.99 -10.80 -0.42
N GLN A 115 5.03 -10.05 -0.05
CA GLN A 115 6.18 -9.82 -0.94
C GLN A 115 6.94 -11.11 -1.29
N SER A 116 6.96 -12.10 -0.40
CA SER A 116 7.61 -13.39 -0.63
C SER A 116 6.70 -14.44 -1.26
N LYS A 117 5.37 -14.21 -1.25
CA LYS A 117 4.38 -15.21 -1.71
C LYS A 117 3.78 -14.89 -3.08
N LEU A 118 3.86 -13.65 -3.52
CA LEU A 118 3.25 -13.21 -4.77
C LEU A 118 4.33 -12.81 -5.78
N PRO A 119 4.12 -13.11 -7.07
CA PRO A 119 5.00 -12.65 -8.11
C PRO A 119 4.93 -11.13 -8.25
N LYS A 120 6.00 -10.56 -8.80
CA LYS A 120 6.07 -9.15 -9.14
C LYS A 120 5.91 -8.96 -10.64
N CYS A 121 5.18 -7.92 -11.00
CA CYS A 121 5.07 -7.51 -12.39
C CYS A 121 6.45 -7.12 -12.94
N ASP A 122 6.89 -7.77 -14.00
CA ASP A 122 8.17 -7.51 -14.68
C ASP A 122 8.28 -6.07 -15.20
N SER A 123 7.13 -5.45 -15.51
CA SER A 123 7.05 -4.10 -16.03
C SER A 123 7.02 -3.02 -14.93
N CYS A 124 6.04 -3.07 -14.02
CA CYS A 124 5.81 -2.01 -13.04
C CYS A 124 6.24 -2.35 -11.61
N ASN A 125 6.73 -3.56 -11.38
CA ASN A 125 7.21 -4.07 -10.09
C ASN A 125 6.14 -4.14 -8.97
N ARG A 126 4.84 -3.97 -9.28
CA ARG A 126 3.75 -4.25 -8.32
C ARG A 126 3.65 -5.73 -8.04
N LEU A 127 3.20 -6.10 -6.85
CA LEU A 127 2.77 -7.48 -6.57
C LEU A 127 1.56 -7.82 -7.44
N ILE A 128 1.58 -9.00 -8.04
CA ILE A 128 0.47 -9.47 -8.88
C ILE A 128 -0.53 -10.19 -7.98
N SER A 129 -1.74 -9.63 -7.88
CA SER A 129 -2.86 -10.23 -7.16
C SER A 129 -4.18 -9.84 -7.80
N LYS A 130 -5.25 -10.56 -7.48
CA LYS A 130 -6.59 -10.24 -7.99
C LYS A 130 -7.05 -8.85 -7.53
N GLN A 131 -6.80 -8.50 -6.28
CA GLN A 131 -7.25 -7.22 -5.70
C GLN A 131 -6.41 -6.04 -6.20
N LEU A 132 -5.08 -6.21 -6.22
CA LEU A 132 -4.16 -5.11 -6.47
C LEU A 132 -4.00 -4.78 -7.96
N THR A 133 -3.98 -5.81 -8.81
CA THR A 133 -3.66 -5.66 -10.23
C THR A 133 -4.66 -6.34 -11.17
N ASN A 134 -5.78 -6.82 -10.64
CA ASN A 134 -6.74 -7.65 -11.37
C ASN A 134 -6.13 -8.93 -11.97
N GLY A 135 -5.12 -9.50 -11.27
CA GLY A 135 -4.35 -10.64 -11.74
C GLY A 135 -3.18 -10.26 -12.64
N GLY A 136 -2.69 -11.23 -13.38
CA GLY A 136 -1.57 -11.08 -14.33
C GLY A 136 -1.49 -12.24 -15.29
N PHE A 137 -0.46 -12.19 -16.14
CA PHE A 137 -0.20 -13.15 -17.21
C PHE A 137 1.27 -13.57 -17.18
N GLU A 138 1.53 -14.86 -17.28
CA GLU A 138 2.85 -15.38 -17.55
C GLU A 138 3.25 -15.04 -19.00
N ILE A 139 4.39 -14.40 -19.16
CA ILE A 139 4.92 -14.03 -20.48
C ILE A 139 5.92 -15.06 -20.96
N ASP A 140 6.78 -15.50 -20.05
CA ASP A 140 7.71 -16.63 -20.24
C ASP A 140 8.02 -17.27 -18.88
N LYS A 141 8.89 -18.31 -18.86
CA LYS A 141 9.16 -19.14 -17.68
C LYS A 141 9.50 -18.36 -16.39
N ASN A 142 9.97 -17.13 -16.50
CA ASN A 142 10.48 -16.36 -15.36
C ASN A 142 9.86 -14.95 -15.25
N ARG A 143 8.96 -14.58 -16.16
CA ARG A 143 8.39 -13.23 -16.22
C ARG A 143 6.88 -13.26 -16.19
N GLU A 144 6.32 -12.48 -15.29
CA GLU A 144 4.89 -12.22 -15.23
C GLU A 144 4.61 -10.73 -15.37
N VAL A 145 3.53 -10.38 -16.06
CA VAL A 145 3.07 -8.99 -16.22
C VAL A 145 1.66 -8.88 -15.65
N CYS A 146 1.43 -7.87 -14.82
CA CYS A 146 0.11 -7.65 -14.26
C CYS A 146 -0.90 -7.19 -15.32
N SER A 147 -2.18 -7.43 -15.07
CA SER A 147 -3.25 -7.06 -16.02
C SER A 147 -3.29 -5.57 -16.34
N LEU A 148 -2.84 -4.70 -15.42
CA LEU A 148 -2.77 -3.25 -15.65
C LEU A 148 -1.73 -2.87 -16.71
N CYS A 149 -0.62 -3.61 -16.78
CA CYS A 149 0.44 -3.37 -17.76
C CYS A 149 0.22 -4.14 -19.05
N PHE A 150 -0.50 -5.25 -19.03
CA PHE A 150 -0.64 -6.15 -20.17
C PHE A 150 -1.21 -5.49 -21.41
N SER A 151 -2.13 -4.55 -21.28
CA SER A 151 -2.74 -3.84 -22.41
C SER A 151 -1.78 -2.89 -23.17
N SER A 152 -0.66 -2.55 -22.55
CA SER A 152 0.32 -1.58 -23.09
C SER A 152 1.71 -2.19 -23.32
N ILE A 153 1.81 -3.53 -23.27
CA ILE A 153 3.09 -4.21 -23.59
C ILE A 153 3.42 -4.09 -25.08
N ILE A 154 4.71 -4.00 -25.34
CA ILE A 154 5.26 -3.97 -26.70
C ILE A 154 5.59 -5.39 -27.12
N ASN A 155 4.86 -5.92 -28.09
CA ASN A 155 5.06 -7.27 -28.62
C ASN A 155 5.05 -7.34 -30.16
N LYS A 156 5.00 -6.19 -30.82
CA LYS A 156 5.01 -6.08 -32.30
C LYS A 156 5.99 -4.99 -32.73
N GLU A 157 6.67 -5.24 -33.86
CA GLU A 157 7.64 -4.30 -34.40
C GLU A 157 7.03 -2.94 -34.78
N GLU A 158 5.78 -2.92 -35.23
CA GLU A 158 5.08 -1.68 -35.57
C GLU A 158 4.95 -0.72 -34.39
N GLN A 159 4.84 -1.26 -33.18
CA GLN A 159 4.76 -0.46 -31.94
C GLN A 159 6.10 0.25 -31.66
N ILE A 160 7.24 -0.36 -32.04
CA ILE A 160 8.57 0.25 -31.90
C ILE A 160 8.70 1.48 -32.76
N VAL A 161 8.20 1.43 -34.00
CA VAL A 161 8.27 2.58 -34.91
C VAL A 161 7.59 3.81 -34.32
N GLY A 162 6.42 3.62 -33.71
CA GLY A 162 5.70 4.69 -33.04
C GLY A 162 6.50 5.26 -31.86
N LEU A 163 7.11 4.38 -31.07
CA LEU A 163 7.93 4.78 -29.92
C LEU A 163 9.22 5.50 -30.33
N ASP A 164 9.91 5.05 -31.39
CA ASP A 164 11.11 5.72 -31.89
C ASP A 164 10.80 7.17 -32.32
N ILE A 165 9.67 7.38 -32.98
CA ILE A 165 9.19 8.72 -33.36
C ILE A 165 8.99 9.59 -32.11
N GLU A 166 8.31 9.08 -31.08
CA GLU A 166 8.02 9.85 -29.88
C GLU A 166 9.30 10.13 -29.07
N VAL A 167 10.17 9.14 -28.90
CA VAL A 167 11.47 9.32 -28.23
C VAL A 167 12.30 10.39 -28.93
N ARG A 168 12.39 10.36 -30.26
CA ARG A 168 13.10 11.39 -31.04
C ARG A 168 12.48 12.76 -30.87
N ARG A 169 11.16 12.84 -30.80
CA ARG A 169 10.45 14.10 -30.51
C ARG A 169 10.84 14.67 -29.14
N ILE A 170 10.84 13.83 -28.10
CA ILE A 170 11.23 14.24 -26.73
C ILE A 170 12.70 14.69 -26.69
N LEU A 171 13.60 13.91 -27.29
CA LEU A 171 15.03 14.25 -27.34
C LEU A 171 15.28 15.56 -28.08
N LYS A 172 14.57 15.80 -29.17
CA LYS A 172 14.64 17.08 -29.92
C LYS A 172 14.18 18.26 -29.04
N MET A 173 13.11 18.09 -28.26
CA MET A 173 12.65 19.12 -27.30
C MET A 173 13.70 19.39 -26.22
N ALA A 174 14.47 18.39 -25.81
CA ALA A 174 15.59 18.52 -24.89
C ALA A 174 16.89 19.06 -25.54
N GLY A 175 16.85 19.48 -26.83
CA GLY A 175 18.01 20.03 -27.56
C GLY A 175 18.93 18.97 -28.16
N ILE A 176 18.59 17.68 -28.08
CA ILE A 176 19.36 16.58 -28.68
C ILE A 176 18.87 16.36 -30.09
N ILE A 177 19.66 16.78 -31.07
CA ILE A 177 19.33 16.74 -32.53
C ILE A 177 20.33 15.87 -33.28
N GLY A 178 19.98 15.48 -34.50
CA GLY A 178 20.89 14.77 -35.39
C GLY A 178 21.17 13.32 -35.04
N LEU A 179 20.30 12.70 -34.26
CA LEU A 179 20.45 11.29 -33.89
C LEU A 179 20.35 10.38 -35.12
N PRO A 180 21.30 9.45 -35.31
CA PRO A 180 21.27 8.50 -36.43
C PRO A 180 20.05 7.59 -36.31
N LYS A 181 19.62 7.03 -37.45
CA LYS A 181 18.61 5.97 -37.44
C LYS A 181 19.30 4.67 -37.07
N VAL A 182 18.92 4.08 -35.96
CA VAL A 182 19.50 2.85 -35.42
C VAL A 182 18.47 1.73 -35.58
N PRO A 183 18.85 0.55 -36.14
CA PRO A 183 17.98 -0.61 -36.13
C PRO A 183 17.61 -1.03 -34.74
N ILE A 184 16.35 -1.36 -34.50
CA ILE A 184 15.83 -1.87 -33.24
C ILE A 184 15.17 -3.22 -33.49
N THR A 185 15.55 -4.24 -32.72
CA THR A 185 14.99 -5.58 -32.83
C THR A 185 14.29 -5.96 -31.51
N LEU A 186 13.07 -6.46 -31.62
CA LEU A 186 12.37 -7.12 -30.51
C LEU A 186 12.91 -8.54 -30.37
N VAL A 187 13.38 -8.84 -29.15
CA VAL A 187 13.86 -10.16 -28.76
C VAL A 187 12.77 -10.89 -28.00
N VAL A 188 12.51 -12.14 -28.34
CA VAL A 188 11.34 -12.88 -27.85
C VAL A 188 11.42 -13.17 -26.35
N ASP A 189 12.58 -13.63 -25.88
CA ASP A 189 12.76 -14.02 -24.48
C ASP A 189 14.12 -13.60 -23.91
N GLN A 190 14.27 -13.75 -22.61
CA GLN A 190 15.46 -13.36 -21.87
C GLN A 190 16.72 -14.14 -22.34
N LYS A 191 16.58 -15.41 -22.67
CA LYS A 191 17.70 -16.26 -23.11
C LYS A 191 18.26 -15.81 -24.46
N GLU A 192 17.38 -15.42 -25.37
CA GLU A 192 17.77 -14.87 -26.66
C GLU A 192 18.49 -13.52 -26.49
N LEU A 193 18.00 -12.66 -25.60
CA LEU A 193 18.67 -11.39 -25.28
C LEU A 193 20.06 -11.59 -24.67
N GLU A 194 20.21 -12.57 -23.78
CA GLU A 194 21.50 -12.96 -23.21
C GLU A 194 22.48 -13.50 -24.28
N ASN A 195 21.98 -14.24 -25.27
CA ASN A 195 22.79 -14.72 -26.39
C ASN A 195 23.30 -13.55 -27.26
N TYR A 196 22.45 -12.59 -27.60
CA TYR A 196 22.88 -11.42 -28.37
C TYR A 196 23.87 -10.53 -27.61
N SER A 197 23.68 -10.35 -26.31
CA SER A 197 24.55 -9.53 -25.46
C SER A 197 25.84 -10.23 -25.04
N ASN A 198 25.88 -11.56 -25.15
CA ASN A 198 26.90 -12.42 -24.55
C ASN A 198 27.08 -12.23 -23.04
N GLN A 199 26.00 -11.86 -22.36
CA GLN A 199 25.96 -11.63 -20.91
C GLN A 199 24.77 -12.37 -20.29
N LYS A 200 25.00 -13.04 -19.16
CA LYS A 200 23.93 -13.63 -18.35
C LYS A 200 23.43 -12.62 -17.33
N ASN A 201 22.28 -12.04 -17.56
CA ASN A 201 21.67 -11.09 -16.64
C ASN A 201 20.14 -11.17 -16.74
N ALA A 202 19.51 -11.87 -15.80
CA ALA A 202 18.05 -12.07 -15.76
C ALA A 202 17.22 -10.77 -15.66
N ASN A 203 17.85 -9.65 -15.32
CA ASN A 203 17.19 -8.34 -15.24
C ASN A 203 17.43 -7.47 -16.46
N MET A 204 18.13 -7.97 -17.48
CA MET A 204 18.38 -7.21 -18.70
C MET A 204 17.07 -7.05 -19.48
N LYS A 205 16.72 -5.81 -19.81
CA LYS A 205 15.51 -5.48 -20.57
C LYS A 205 15.83 -5.09 -22.03
N GLY A 206 17.08 -4.84 -22.32
CA GLY A 206 17.60 -4.52 -23.62
C GLY A 206 19.07 -4.14 -23.51
N PHE A 207 19.74 -4.05 -24.66
CA PHE A 207 21.10 -3.55 -24.73
C PHE A 207 21.35 -2.89 -26.08
N THR A 208 22.41 -2.08 -26.15
CA THR A 208 22.89 -1.49 -27.39
C THR A 208 24.19 -2.16 -27.77
N TYR A 209 24.19 -2.79 -28.94
CA TYR A 209 25.40 -3.25 -29.59
C TYR A 209 26.05 -2.07 -30.32
N TYR A 210 27.34 -1.84 -30.05
CA TYR A 210 28.12 -0.82 -30.72
C TYR A 210 29.46 -1.41 -31.16
N ASN A 211 29.75 -1.31 -32.44
CA ASN A 211 31.02 -1.75 -33.00
C ASN A 211 31.63 -0.63 -33.90
N ARG A 212 32.88 -0.33 -33.64
CA ARG A 212 33.62 0.69 -34.42
C ARG A 212 34.98 0.15 -34.81
N VAL A 213 35.25 0.14 -36.10
CA VAL A 213 36.55 -0.24 -36.66
C VAL A 213 37.28 0.99 -37.13
N ILE A 214 38.50 1.20 -36.60
CA ILE A 214 39.40 2.30 -36.98
C ILE A 214 40.67 1.69 -37.59
N LEU A 215 41.03 2.13 -38.79
CA LEU A 215 42.27 1.74 -39.46
C LEU A 215 43.09 2.99 -39.78
N LYS A 216 44.34 3.04 -39.35
CA LYS A 216 45.24 4.19 -39.55
C LYS A 216 44.63 5.55 -39.20
N GLY A 217 43.84 5.60 -38.09
CA GLY A 217 43.14 6.81 -37.62
C GLY A 217 41.87 7.17 -38.38
N MET A 218 41.51 6.43 -39.42
CA MET A 218 40.27 6.64 -40.16
C MET A 218 39.19 5.64 -39.70
N LYS A 219 37.95 6.11 -39.51
CA LYS A 219 36.79 5.27 -39.25
C LYS A 219 36.41 4.51 -40.52
N ILE A 220 36.57 3.18 -40.47
CA ILE A 220 36.23 2.28 -41.62
C ILE A 220 34.81 1.76 -41.49
N ARG A 221 34.39 1.39 -40.25
CA ARG A 221 33.05 0.86 -40.01
C ARG A 221 32.55 1.35 -38.67
N GLU A 222 31.29 1.66 -38.63
CA GLU A 222 30.56 1.94 -37.38
C GLU A 222 29.18 1.30 -37.50
N GLU A 223 28.81 0.54 -36.50
CA GLU A 223 27.57 -0.22 -36.51
C GLU A 223 26.95 -0.10 -35.09
N THR A 224 25.70 0.27 -35.06
CA THR A 224 24.92 0.35 -33.82
C THR A 224 23.62 -0.40 -34.00
N HIS A 225 23.23 -1.21 -33.03
CA HIS A 225 21.98 -1.95 -33.05
C HIS A 225 21.40 -1.97 -31.63
N ILE A 226 20.11 -1.77 -31.50
CA ILE A 226 19.40 -1.83 -30.22
C ILE A 226 18.56 -3.09 -30.18
N TYR A 227 18.72 -3.87 -29.13
CA TYR A 227 17.91 -5.05 -28.83
C TYR A 227 17.04 -4.77 -27.62
N ILE A 228 15.75 -5.01 -27.73
CA ILE A 228 14.77 -4.77 -26.67
C ILE A 228 14.00 -6.07 -26.43
N LEU A 229 13.86 -6.45 -25.17
CA LEU A 229 13.07 -7.60 -24.79
C LEU A 229 11.59 -7.32 -25.08
N SER A 230 10.91 -8.26 -25.74
CA SER A 230 9.47 -8.16 -26.03
C SER A 230 8.64 -8.22 -24.73
N ASN A 231 7.36 -7.87 -24.82
CA ASN A 231 6.43 -7.85 -23.70
C ASN A 231 6.87 -6.91 -22.55
N MET A 232 7.56 -5.83 -22.91
CA MET A 232 7.87 -4.71 -22.01
C MET A 232 6.79 -3.62 -22.13
N HIS A 233 6.66 -2.85 -21.06
CA HIS A 233 5.77 -1.69 -21.01
C HIS A 233 6.59 -0.41 -21.07
#